data_f15ae1cbae799682b20f060ca2c2a49e
#
_entry.id   f15ae1cbae799682b20f060ca2c2a49e
#
_cell.length_a   1.000
_cell.length_b   1.000
_cell.length_c   1.000
_cell.angle_alpha   90.00
_cell.angle_beta   90.00
_cell.angle_gamma   90.00
#
_symmetry.space_group_name_H-M   'P 1'
#
loop_
_entity.id
_entity.type
_entity.pdbx_description
1 polymer ?
#
loop_
_entity_poly.entity_id
_entity_poly.type
_entity_poly.pdbx_seq_one_letter_code
_entity_poly.pdbx_strand_id
1 'polypeptide(L)'
;PGRVVQECGVGLVPLHHAQRLAFAAPALLRSGPVEAAVSARVAAALGLAADDVLATHWIDNGPGWIGLEVTSAAAVLRIDPDPAELRGLQVGILGRYDGAGPAGVDAEVRAFYSEGRHVIEDPVTGSLNAGFAQWLIGAGRLPQAYVARQGTAVGRDGRIHIDAADGEIWVGGDTRTVLSGTVAGWPTDVDIGHQPQI
;
A
#
# COMPACT_ATOMS: atom_id res chain seq x y z
N PRO A 1 -20.01 2.72 -20.02
CA PRO A 1 -18.70 2.23 -19.56
C PRO A 1 -18.87 0.80 -19.07
N GLY A 2 -18.12 -0.14 -19.68
CA GLY A 2 -18.19 -1.55 -19.32
C GLY A 2 -17.46 -1.79 -17.99
N ARG A 3 -17.88 -2.81 -17.26
CA ARG A 3 -17.15 -3.32 -16.10
C ARG A 3 -15.84 -3.93 -16.61
N VAL A 4 -14.71 -3.50 -16.05
CA VAL A 4 -13.41 -4.09 -16.32
C VAL A 4 -13.03 -4.96 -15.12
N VAL A 5 -12.50 -6.14 -15.37
CA VAL A 5 -12.00 -7.05 -14.34
C VAL A 5 -10.59 -7.46 -14.75
N GLN A 6 -9.64 -7.28 -13.83
CA GLN A 6 -8.28 -7.74 -13.99
C GLN A 6 -8.15 -9.14 -13.39
N GLU A 7 -7.64 -10.09 -14.16
CA GLU A 7 -7.22 -11.39 -13.66
C GLU A 7 -5.74 -11.33 -13.25
N CYS A 8 -5.43 -11.76 -12.04
CA CYS A 8 -4.07 -11.76 -11.50
C CYS A 8 -3.91 -12.86 -10.42
N GLY A 9 -2.73 -12.99 -9.83
CA GLY A 9 -2.42 -14.05 -8.86
C GLY A 9 -3.34 -14.11 -7.63
N VAL A 10 -3.97 -12.99 -7.24
CA VAL A 10 -4.96 -12.96 -6.15
C VAL A 10 -6.39 -13.20 -6.63
N GLY A 11 -6.60 -13.52 -7.93
CA GLY A 11 -7.90 -13.76 -8.52
C GLY A 11 -8.41 -12.59 -9.35
N LEU A 12 -9.74 -12.46 -9.42
CA LEU A 12 -10.42 -11.44 -10.22
C LEU A 12 -10.57 -10.14 -9.40
N VAL A 13 -9.95 -9.08 -9.86
CA VAL A 13 -9.98 -7.75 -9.23
C VAL A 13 -10.88 -6.83 -10.07
N PRO A 14 -12.02 -6.39 -9.54
CA PRO A 14 -12.85 -5.39 -10.20
C PRO A 14 -12.12 -4.06 -10.35
N LEU A 15 -12.24 -3.46 -11.52
CA LEU A 15 -11.78 -2.12 -11.82
C LEU A 15 -12.96 -1.23 -12.16
N HIS A 16 -12.92 0.01 -11.77
CA HIS A 16 -13.85 1.01 -12.29
C HIS A 16 -13.12 2.29 -12.70
N HIS A 17 -13.72 2.99 -13.63
CA HIS A 17 -13.25 4.28 -14.11
C HIS A 17 -14.41 5.27 -14.00
N ALA A 18 -14.38 6.08 -12.94
CA ALA A 18 -15.28 7.22 -12.78
C ALA A 18 -14.49 8.51 -13.02
N GLN A 19 -14.14 9.24 -11.99
CA GLN A 19 -13.23 10.37 -12.09
C GLN A 19 -11.76 9.93 -12.20
N ARG A 20 -11.43 8.76 -11.59
CA ARG A 20 -10.11 8.11 -11.58
C ARG A 20 -10.25 6.62 -11.86
N LEU A 21 -9.16 6.02 -12.30
CA LEU A 21 -9.06 4.56 -12.27
C LEU A 21 -8.91 4.10 -10.82
N ALA A 22 -9.70 3.10 -10.44
CA ALA A 22 -9.62 2.49 -9.13
C ALA A 22 -9.82 0.98 -9.23
N PHE A 23 -9.21 0.24 -8.31
CA PHE A 23 -9.42 -1.20 -8.15
C PHE A 23 -10.04 -1.49 -6.79
N ALA A 24 -10.82 -2.56 -6.71
CA ALA A 24 -11.33 -3.08 -5.46
C ALA A 24 -10.19 -3.76 -4.68
N ALA A 25 -10.04 -3.43 -3.41
CA ALA A 25 -9.00 -4.03 -2.55
C ALA A 25 -9.21 -5.54 -2.43
N PRO A 26 -8.25 -6.40 -2.83
CA PRO A 26 -8.34 -7.83 -2.60
C PRO A 26 -8.41 -8.15 -1.11
N ALA A 27 -9.05 -9.27 -0.75
CA ALA A 27 -9.11 -9.71 0.64
C ALA A 27 -7.71 -9.91 1.24
N LEU A 28 -7.58 -9.63 2.54
CA LEU A 28 -6.34 -9.91 3.25
C LEU A 28 -6.14 -11.42 3.39
N LEU A 29 -4.99 -11.91 2.98
CA LEU A 29 -4.53 -13.29 3.17
C LEU A 29 -4.06 -13.51 4.61
N ARG A 30 -3.46 -12.47 5.21
CA ARG A 30 -3.05 -12.43 6.61
C ARG A 30 -3.44 -11.10 7.23
N SER A 31 -4.11 -11.17 8.38
CA SER A 31 -4.54 -10.01 9.16
C SER A 31 -4.37 -10.32 10.64
N GLY A 32 -4.23 -9.30 11.47
CA GLY A 32 -4.09 -9.45 12.91
C GLY A 32 -2.81 -8.81 13.46
N PRO A 33 -2.62 -8.85 14.78
CA PRO A 33 -1.46 -8.25 15.42
C PRO A 33 -0.16 -8.94 14.96
N VAL A 34 0.88 -8.13 14.79
CA VAL A 34 2.23 -8.62 14.53
C VAL A 34 2.86 -9.10 15.82
N GLU A 35 3.65 -10.14 15.75
CA GLU A 35 4.41 -10.68 16.88
C GLU A 35 5.32 -9.61 17.50
N ALA A 36 5.34 -9.50 18.82
CA ALA A 36 6.04 -8.41 19.53
C ALA A 36 7.52 -8.28 19.12
N ALA A 37 8.22 -9.41 18.93
CA ALA A 37 9.62 -9.40 18.50
C ALA A 37 9.82 -8.85 17.09
N VAL A 38 8.89 -9.14 16.15
CA VAL A 38 8.91 -8.63 14.78
C VAL A 38 8.57 -7.14 14.78
N SER A 39 7.55 -6.74 15.52
CA SER A 39 7.17 -5.33 15.67
C SER A 39 8.31 -4.48 16.24
N ALA A 40 8.99 -4.94 17.29
CA ALA A 40 10.13 -4.27 17.89
C ALA A 40 11.32 -4.16 16.91
N ARG A 41 11.62 -5.24 16.18
CA ARG A 41 12.65 -5.22 15.13
C ARG A 41 12.35 -4.21 14.05
N VAL A 42 11.11 -4.19 13.53
CA VAL A 42 10.70 -3.26 12.48
C VAL A 42 10.79 -1.81 12.98
N ALA A 43 10.29 -1.51 14.19
CA ALA A 43 10.37 -0.17 14.75
C ALA A 43 11.83 0.31 14.89
N ALA A 44 12.71 -0.56 15.41
CA ALA A 44 14.15 -0.26 15.53
C ALA A 44 14.81 -0.03 14.16
N ALA A 45 14.50 -0.87 13.16
CA ALA A 45 15.02 -0.76 11.80
C ALA A 45 14.57 0.54 11.09
N LEU A 46 13.45 1.10 11.49
CA LEU A 46 12.92 2.37 10.99
C LEU A 46 13.39 3.59 11.80
N GLY A 47 14.16 3.38 12.87
CA GLY A 47 14.59 4.46 13.78
C GLY A 47 13.43 5.08 14.56
N LEU A 48 12.32 4.35 14.76
CA LEU A 48 11.15 4.83 15.49
C LEU A 48 11.32 4.58 16.99
N ALA A 49 10.98 5.58 17.80
CA ALA A 49 10.82 5.39 19.23
C ALA A 49 9.54 4.58 19.52
N ALA A 50 9.50 3.88 20.65
CA ALA A 50 8.34 3.09 21.03
C ALA A 50 7.06 3.95 21.10
N ASP A 51 7.16 5.19 21.57
CA ASP A 51 6.04 6.12 21.67
C ASP A 51 5.59 6.68 20.32
N ASP A 52 6.37 6.53 19.25
CA ASP A 52 5.97 6.90 17.90
C ASP A 52 5.03 5.87 17.27
N VAL A 53 5.06 4.61 17.73
CA VAL A 53 4.28 3.51 17.15
C VAL A 53 2.96 3.34 17.88
N LEU A 54 1.86 3.61 17.21
CA LEU A 54 0.50 3.44 17.76
C LEU A 54 0.01 2.00 17.68
N ALA A 55 0.31 1.31 16.58
CA ALA A 55 -0.06 -0.07 16.36
C ALA A 55 0.74 -0.69 15.21
N THR A 56 0.85 -2.04 15.25
CA THR A 56 1.39 -2.86 14.16
C THR A 56 0.41 -3.96 13.80
N HIS A 57 0.25 -4.25 12.51
CA HIS A 57 -0.74 -5.21 12.04
C HIS A 57 -0.28 -5.90 10.77
N TRP A 58 -0.58 -7.18 10.62
CA TRP A 58 -0.47 -7.85 9.33
C TRP A 58 -1.58 -7.36 8.42
N ILE A 59 -1.20 -6.82 7.26
CA ILE A 59 -2.12 -6.29 6.24
C ILE A 59 -1.78 -6.88 4.87
N ASP A 60 -1.48 -8.18 4.89
CA ASP A 60 -1.00 -8.90 3.72
C ASP A 60 -2.16 -9.29 2.79
N ASN A 61 -2.09 -8.81 1.57
CA ASN A 61 -2.97 -9.18 0.45
C ASN A 61 -2.17 -9.79 -0.73
N GLY A 62 -1.00 -10.38 -0.43
CA GLY A 62 -0.13 -11.05 -1.38
C GLY A 62 1.36 -10.80 -1.16
N PRO A 63 1.83 -9.55 -1.06
CA PRO A 63 3.26 -9.26 -0.89
C PRO A 63 3.84 -9.52 0.51
N GLY A 64 3.01 -9.77 1.54
CA GLY A 64 3.48 -9.98 2.91
C GLY A 64 3.61 -8.69 3.74
N TRP A 65 2.77 -7.69 3.51
CA TRP A 65 2.87 -6.40 4.18
C TRP A 65 2.64 -6.47 5.70
N ILE A 66 3.59 -5.85 6.43
CA ILE A 66 3.44 -5.42 7.81
C ILE A 66 3.12 -3.92 7.79
N GLY A 67 1.98 -3.53 8.34
CA GLY A 67 1.59 -2.13 8.49
C GLY A 67 1.90 -1.60 9.87
N LEU A 68 2.48 -0.40 9.93
CA LEU A 68 2.65 0.37 11.17
C LEU A 68 1.82 1.64 11.06
N GLU A 69 0.99 1.89 12.07
CA GLU A 69 0.42 3.21 12.29
C GLU A 69 1.27 3.96 13.29
N VAL A 70 1.68 5.17 12.93
CA VAL A 70 2.51 6.04 13.76
C VAL A 70 1.79 7.33 14.13
N THR A 71 2.33 8.04 15.12
CA THR A 71 1.70 9.21 15.73
C THR A 71 1.38 10.35 14.77
N SER A 72 2.16 10.52 13.71
CA SER A 72 1.97 11.64 12.76
C SER A 72 2.64 11.41 11.41
N ALA A 73 2.20 12.16 10.39
CA ALA A 73 2.89 12.25 9.10
C ALA A 73 4.34 12.73 9.24
N ALA A 74 4.61 13.60 10.20
CA ALA A 74 5.98 14.05 10.49
C ALA A 74 6.85 12.90 11.00
N ALA A 75 6.30 11.96 11.78
CA ALA A 75 7.03 10.76 12.20
C ALA A 75 7.38 9.87 11.00
N VAL A 76 6.46 9.69 10.04
CA VAL A 76 6.71 8.96 8.79
C VAL A 76 7.85 9.59 7.99
N LEU A 77 7.84 10.91 7.84
CA LEU A 77 8.84 11.64 7.03
C LEU A 77 10.23 11.65 7.65
N ARG A 78 10.35 11.48 8.98
CA ARG A 78 11.65 11.42 9.68
C ARG A 78 12.32 10.04 9.62
N ILE A 79 11.63 9.01 9.15
CA ILE A 79 12.19 7.65 9.10
C ILE A 79 13.45 7.63 8.25
N ASP A 80 14.52 7.09 8.86
CA ASP A 80 15.79 6.75 8.19
C ASP A 80 15.99 5.23 8.32
N PRO A 81 15.57 4.44 7.32
CA PRO A 81 15.52 3.00 7.45
C PRO A 81 16.91 2.36 7.42
N ASP A 82 17.16 1.37 8.29
CA ASP A 82 18.31 0.47 8.15
C ASP A 82 17.96 -0.67 7.17
N PRO A 83 18.52 -0.66 5.95
CA PRO A 83 18.20 -1.69 4.94
C PRO A 83 18.64 -3.10 5.36
N ALA A 84 19.65 -3.23 6.24
CA ALA A 84 20.12 -4.54 6.67
C ALA A 84 19.09 -5.21 7.59
N GLU A 85 18.49 -4.42 8.48
CA GLU A 85 17.48 -4.90 9.43
C GLU A 85 16.10 -5.13 8.79
N LEU A 86 15.77 -4.40 7.73
CA LEU A 86 14.51 -4.57 6.98
C LEU A 86 14.55 -5.73 5.98
N ARG A 87 15.72 -6.35 5.78
CA ARG A 87 15.86 -7.43 4.79
C ARG A 87 14.90 -8.58 5.06
N GLY A 88 14.22 -9.01 3.99
CA GLY A 88 13.21 -10.07 4.02
C GLY A 88 11.85 -9.64 4.58
N LEU A 89 11.65 -8.33 4.82
CA LEU A 89 10.38 -7.78 5.28
C LEU A 89 9.78 -6.86 4.22
N GLN A 90 8.46 -6.81 4.19
CA GLN A 90 7.67 -5.85 3.43
C GLN A 90 6.97 -4.96 4.47
N VAL A 91 7.35 -3.70 4.55
CA VAL A 91 6.93 -2.83 5.64
C VAL A 91 6.32 -1.55 5.09
N GLY A 92 5.11 -1.24 5.55
CA GLY A 92 4.44 0.01 5.29
C GLY A 92 4.23 0.82 6.56
N ILE A 93 4.36 2.13 6.48
CA ILE A 93 4.14 3.04 7.59
C ILE A 93 3.15 4.10 7.17
N LEU A 94 2.17 4.37 8.04
CA LEU A 94 1.17 5.42 7.85
C LEU A 94 1.10 6.31 9.09
N GLY A 95 1.12 7.62 8.85
CA GLY A 95 0.88 8.63 9.88
C GLY A 95 -0.04 9.73 9.35
N ARG A 96 -0.97 10.19 10.19
CA ARG A 96 -1.95 11.22 9.81
C ARG A 96 -1.37 12.62 9.88
N TYR A 97 -1.92 13.50 9.06
CA TYR A 97 -1.69 14.93 9.17
C TYR A 97 -2.69 15.56 10.15
N ASP A 98 -2.19 16.42 11.03
CA ASP A 98 -2.99 17.15 12.03
C ASP A 98 -3.43 18.53 11.49
N GLY A 99 -3.97 18.56 10.28
CA GLY A 99 -4.42 19.80 9.63
C GLY A 99 -3.32 20.68 9.03
N ALA A 100 -2.05 20.37 9.28
CA ALA A 100 -0.88 21.11 8.73
C ALA A 100 -0.29 20.45 7.48
N GLY A 101 -0.99 19.48 6.90
CA GLY A 101 -0.55 18.76 5.71
C GLY A 101 -0.81 19.51 4.40
N PRO A 102 -0.34 18.96 3.27
CA PRO A 102 -0.69 19.46 1.95
C PRO A 102 -2.21 19.45 1.76
N ALA A 103 -2.74 20.44 1.04
CA ALA A 103 -4.17 20.57 0.82
C ALA A 103 -4.78 19.28 0.24
N GLY A 104 -5.84 18.78 0.87
CA GLY A 104 -6.56 17.58 0.45
C GLY A 104 -5.81 16.27 0.69
N VAL A 105 -4.89 16.23 1.67
CA VAL A 105 -4.17 15.02 2.09
C VAL A 105 -4.41 14.77 3.57
N ASP A 106 -4.77 13.54 3.89
CA ASP A 106 -5.12 13.12 5.25
C ASP A 106 -3.99 12.36 5.94
N ALA A 107 -3.16 11.63 5.17
CA ALA A 107 -2.10 10.79 5.70
C ALA A 107 -0.86 10.77 4.80
N GLU A 108 0.32 10.58 5.41
CA GLU A 108 1.58 10.25 4.74
C GLU A 108 1.84 8.77 4.87
N VAL A 109 2.34 8.16 3.78
CA VAL A 109 2.68 6.73 3.70
C VAL A 109 4.08 6.56 3.16
N ARG A 110 4.82 5.59 3.68
CA ARG A 110 6.06 5.07 3.08
C ARG A 110 6.00 3.55 3.01
N ALA A 111 6.61 3.00 1.98
CA ALA A 111 6.63 1.57 1.69
C ALA A 111 8.05 1.09 1.43
N PHE A 112 8.49 0.10 2.19
CA PHE A 112 9.79 -0.53 2.02
C PHE A 112 9.60 -2.01 1.71
N TYR A 113 10.19 -2.49 0.63
CA TYR A 113 10.17 -3.90 0.29
C TYR A 113 11.58 -4.43 0.00
N SER A 114 11.77 -5.70 0.27
CA SER A 114 13.04 -6.38 0.04
C SER A 114 13.04 -7.09 -1.29
N GLU A 115 14.07 -6.82 -2.10
CA GLU A 115 14.37 -7.55 -3.34
C GLU A 115 15.80 -8.11 -3.24
N GLY A 116 15.91 -9.38 -2.93
CA GLY A 116 17.19 -10.05 -2.67
C GLY A 116 17.94 -9.40 -1.49
N ARG A 117 19.03 -8.69 -1.79
CA ARG A 117 19.85 -8.01 -0.76
C ARG A 117 19.53 -6.53 -0.60
N HIS A 118 18.65 -6.02 -1.44
CA HIS A 118 18.30 -4.60 -1.46
C HIS A 118 16.97 -4.37 -0.76
N VAL A 119 16.85 -3.23 -0.11
CA VAL A 119 15.58 -2.68 0.36
C VAL A 119 15.30 -1.45 -0.49
N ILE A 120 14.12 -1.41 -1.06
CA ILE A 120 13.68 -0.36 -2.00
C ILE A 120 12.51 0.36 -1.36
N GLU A 121 12.49 1.68 -1.45
CA GLU A 121 11.31 2.46 -1.14
C GLU A 121 10.48 2.63 -2.41
N ASP A 122 9.22 2.15 -2.37
CA ASP A 122 8.27 2.28 -3.46
C ASP A 122 7.55 3.63 -3.41
N PRO A 123 7.54 4.40 -4.51
CA PRO A 123 6.93 5.72 -4.54
C PRO A 123 5.39 5.72 -4.45
N VAL A 124 4.71 4.68 -4.90
CA VAL A 124 3.24 4.52 -4.81
C VAL A 124 2.87 3.05 -4.80
N THR A 125 2.27 2.57 -3.72
CA THR A 125 2.01 1.15 -3.50
C THR A 125 0.52 0.89 -3.32
N GLY A 126 -0.15 0.41 -4.35
CA GLY A 126 -1.59 0.13 -4.32
C GLY A 126 -1.97 -0.94 -3.30
N SER A 127 -1.27 -2.09 -3.27
CA SER A 127 -1.53 -3.20 -2.36
C SER A 127 -1.38 -2.81 -0.89
N LEU A 128 -0.34 -2.03 -0.54
CA LEU A 128 -0.12 -1.54 0.80
C LEU A 128 -1.26 -0.61 1.25
N ASN A 129 -1.63 0.36 0.41
CA ASN A 129 -2.69 1.31 0.73
C ASN A 129 -4.06 0.62 0.83
N ALA A 130 -4.32 -0.43 0.04
CA ALA A 130 -5.47 -1.31 0.20
C ALA A 130 -5.49 -1.98 1.58
N GLY A 131 -4.37 -2.56 2.00
CA GLY A 131 -4.23 -3.20 3.31
C GLY A 131 -4.42 -2.23 4.48
N PHE A 132 -3.82 -1.04 4.42
CA PHE A 132 -4.05 0.01 5.41
C PHE A 132 -5.52 0.41 5.49
N ALA A 133 -6.18 0.61 4.35
CA ALA A 133 -7.58 0.98 4.33
C ALA A 133 -8.47 -0.09 4.99
N GLN A 134 -8.27 -1.36 4.64
CA GLN A 134 -9.01 -2.48 5.25
C GLN A 134 -8.81 -2.54 6.76
N TRP A 135 -7.58 -2.37 7.25
CA TRP A 135 -7.28 -2.39 8.66
C TRP A 135 -7.83 -1.16 9.39
N LEU A 136 -7.42 0.04 8.96
CA LEU A 136 -7.64 1.26 9.74
C LEU A 136 -9.08 1.80 9.63
N ILE A 137 -9.75 1.62 8.48
CA ILE A 137 -11.18 1.91 8.35
C ILE A 137 -11.98 0.91 9.19
N GLY A 138 -11.66 -0.39 9.07
CA GLY A 138 -12.32 -1.44 9.85
C GLY A 138 -12.17 -1.27 11.36
N ALA A 139 -11.07 -0.69 11.83
CA ALA A 139 -10.81 -0.34 13.24
C ALA A 139 -11.41 1.03 13.66
N GLY A 140 -12.06 1.77 12.75
CA GLY A 140 -12.60 3.11 13.03
C GLY A 140 -11.51 4.19 13.24
N ARG A 141 -10.29 3.95 12.75
CA ARG A 141 -9.13 4.84 12.92
C ARG A 141 -8.91 5.77 11.74
N LEU A 142 -9.44 5.45 10.57
CA LEU A 142 -9.50 6.31 9.39
C LEU A 142 -10.94 6.47 8.93
N PRO A 143 -11.29 7.59 8.26
CA PRO A 143 -12.61 7.79 7.67
C PRO A 143 -12.82 6.85 6.48
N GLN A 144 -14.09 6.69 6.05
CA GLN A 144 -14.46 5.86 4.91
C GLN A 144 -13.86 6.36 3.58
N ALA A 145 -13.56 7.64 3.48
CA ALA A 145 -12.88 8.24 2.34
C ALA A 145 -11.75 9.13 2.82
N TYR A 146 -10.56 8.95 2.24
CA TYR A 146 -9.39 9.77 2.53
C TYR A 146 -8.38 9.75 1.39
N VAL A 147 -7.43 10.67 1.42
CA VAL A 147 -6.31 10.74 0.49
C VAL A 147 -5.01 10.49 1.24
N ALA A 148 -4.29 9.43 0.86
CA ALA A 148 -2.93 9.22 1.29
C ALA A 148 -1.93 9.84 0.31
N ARG A 149 -0.82 10.35 0.84
CA ARG A 149 0.34 10.79 0.07
C ARG A 149 1.47 9.78 0.25
N GLN A 150 2.16 9.43 -0.82
CA GLN A 150 3.30 8.52 -0.78
C GLN A 150 4.39 8.97 -1.76
N GLY A 151 5.64 8.65 -1.41
CA GLY A 151 6.80 8.94 -2.26
C GLY A 151 7.48 10.26 -1.97
N THR A 152 7.08 11.01 -0.96
CA THR A 152 7.69 12.30 -0.60
C THR A 152 9.20 12.20 -0.39
N ALA A 153 9.67 11.18 0.33
CA ALA A 153 11.08 10.99 0.64
C ALA A 153 11.94 10.64 -0.60
N VAL A 154 11.31 10.11 -1.66
CA VAL A 154 11.96 9.77 -2.94
C VAL A 154 11.64 10.76 -4.05
N GLY A 155 11.19 11.97 -3.69
CA GLY A 155 10.95 13.07 -4.63
C GLY A 155 9.73 12.85 -5.53
N ARG A 156 8.72 12.10 -5.06
CA ARG A 156 7.43 11.88 -5.72
C ARG A 156 6.30 12.51 -4.91
N ASP A 157 5.16 12.68 -5.54
CA ASP A 157 3.94 13.22 -4.95
C ASP A 157 2.74 12.34 -5.34
N GLY A 158 2.82 11.05 -4.99
CA GLY A 158 1.74 10.10 -5.24
C GLY A 158 0.52 10.43 -4.41
N ARG A 159 -0.65 10.44 -5.03
CA ARG A 159 -1.95 10.65 -4.39
C ARG A 159 -2.79 9.40 -4.55
N ILE A 160 -3.06 8.74 -3.44
CA ILE A 160 -3.87 7.55 -3.38
C ILE A 160 -5.21 7.92 -2.77
N HIS A 161 -6.26 7.79 -3.56
CA HIS A 161 -7.63 8.07 -3.14
C HIS A 161 -8.28 6.77 -2.68
N ILE A 162 -8.69 6.75 -1.42
CA ILE A 162 -9.40 5.62 -0.82
C ILE A 162 -10.86 6.02 -0.67
N ASP A 163 -11.74 5.08 -1.04
CA ASP A 163 -13.18 5.22 -0.86
C ASP A 163 -13.78 3.86 -0.49
N ALA A 164 -14.38 3.79 0.71
CA ALA A 164 -15.11 2.61 1.16
C ALA A 164 -16.60 2.80 0.85
N ALA A 165 -17.07 2.15 -0.19
CA ALA A 165 -18.44 2.24 -0.68
C ALA A 165 -18.97 0.86 -1.04
N ASP A 166 -20.27 0.63 -0.78
CA ASP A 166 -21.00 -0.60 -1.14
C ASP A 166 -20.35 -1.90 -0.63
N GLY A 167 -19.67 -1.82 0.52
CA GLY A 167 -19.00 -2.97 1.14
C GLY A 167 -17.61 -3.29 0.56
N GLU A 168 -17.15 -2.51 -0.40
CA GLU A 168 -15.83 -2.62 -1.02
C GLU A 168 -14.95 -1.42 -0.63
N ILE A 169 -13.64 -1.63 -0.64
CA ILE A 169 -12.66 -0.55 -0.55
C ILE A 169 -12.04 -0.34 -1.91
N TRP A 170 -12.20 0.85 -2.44
CA TRP A 170 -11.65 1.27 -3.71
C TRP A 170 -10.36 2.05 -3.51
N VAL A 171 -9.32 1.64 -4.25
CA VAL A 171 -8.01 2.28 -4.25
C VAL A 171 -7.77 2.88 -5.62
N GLY A 172 -7.75 4.19 -5.70
CA GLY A 172 -7.66 4.93 -6.96
C GLY A 172 -6.52 5.93 -7.01
N GLY A 173 -6.15 6.31 -8.21
CA GLY A 173 -5.12 7.31 -8.45
C GLY A 173 -5.23 7.92 -9.85
N ASP A 174 -4.54 9.05 -10.03
CA ASP A 174 -4.44 9.67 -11.34
C ASP A 174 -3.45 8.89 -12.21
N THR A 175 -3.80 8.69 -13.47
CA THR A 175 -3.00 7.96 -14.44
C THR A 175 -2.70 8.81 -15.66
N ARG A 176 -1.53 8.58 -16.27
CA ARG A 176 -1.14 9.24 -17.51
C ARG A 176 -0.68 8.19 -18.53
N THR A 177 -1.32 8.17 -19.71
CA THR A 177 -0.85 7.36 -20.82
C THR A 177 0.45 7.94 -21.37
N VAL A 178 1.53 7.18 -21.27
CA VAL A 178 2.86 7.55 -21.77
C VAL A 178 3.14 6.89 -23.10
N LEU A 179 2.71 5.65 -23.28
CA LEU A 179 2.87 4.88 -24.49
C LEU A 179 1.53 4.29 -24.91
N SER A 180 1.28 4.26 -26.22
CA SER A 180 0.11 3.58 -26.82
C SER A 180 0.57 2.83 -28.06
N GLY A 181 0.09 1.60 -28.24
CA GLY A 181 0.47 0.77 -29.37
C GLY A 181 -0.34 -0.52 -29.43
N THR A 182 -0.03 -1.32 -30.44
CA THR A 182 -0.64 -2.66 -30.64
C THR A 182 0.45 -3.71 -30.66
N VAL A 183 0.13 -4.90 -30.12
CA VAL A 183 1.00 -6.07 -30.21
C VAL A 183 0.47 -6.93 -31.34
N ALA A 184 1.28 -7.08 -32.41
CA ALA A 184 0.96 -7.97 -33.53
C ALA A 184 1.49 -9.37 -33.24
N GLY A 185 0.74 -10.41 -33.68
CA GLY A 185 1.17 -11.81 -33.56
C GLY A 185 1.17 -12.37 -32.14
N TRP A 186 0.39 -11.79 -31.23
CA TRP A 186 0.19 -12.40 -29.90
C TRP A 186 -0.52 -13.74 -30.07
N PRO A 187 0.05 -14.85 -29.54
CA PRO A 187 -0.63 -16.15 -29.59
C PRO A 187 -1.94 -16.05 -28.80
N THR A 188 -3.05 -16.43 -29.44
CA THR A 188 -4.39 -16.45 -28.78
C THR A 188 -4.56 -17.60 -27.78
N ASP A 189 -3.61 -18.53 -27.75
CA ASP A 189 -3.64 -19.77 -26.98
C ASP A 189 -2.50 -19.86 -25.97
N VAL A 190 -2.05 -18.73 -25.42
CA VAL A 190 -1.14 -18.77 -24.27
C VAL A 190 -1.94 -19.21 -23.05
N ASP A 191 -1.83 -20.51 -22.74
CA ASP A 191 -2.11 -21.00 -21.40
C ASP A 191 -1.13 -20.31 -20.45
N ILE A 192 -1.58 -19.23 -19.79
CA ILE A 192 -0.88 -18.61 -18.68
C ILE A 192 -0.98 -19.57 -17.49
N GLY A 193 -0.29 -20.71 -17.66
CA GLY A 193 -0.20 -21.73 -16.62
C GLY A 193 0.17 -21.08 -15.30
N HIS A 194 -0.58 -21.41 -14.30
CA HIS A 194 -0.35 -21.08 -12.90
C HIS A 194 1.13 -21.36 -12.57
N GLN A 195 1.98 -20.34 -12.60
CA GLN A 195 3.32 -20.45 -12.06
C GLN A 195 3.17 -20.53 -10.55
N PRO A 196 3.61 -21.61 -9.90
CA PRO A 196 3.62 -21.64 -8.45
C PRO A 196 4.54 -20.52 -7.95
N GLN A 197 4.05 -19.71 -7.06
CA GLN A 197 4.81 -18.68 -6.37
C GLN A 197 6.02 -19.34 -5.68
N ILE A 198 7.23 -18.92 -6.05
CA ILE A 198 8.46 -19.26 -5.35
C ILE A 198 8.58 -18.40 -4.10
#